data_5ae5c76e522282dc5a154b2090994a4d
#
_entry.id   5ae5c76e522282dc5a154b2090994a4d
#
_cell.length_a   1.000
_cell.length_b   1.000
_cell.length_c   1.000
_cell.angle_alpha   90.00
_cell.angle_beta   90.00
_cell.angle_gamma   90.00
#
_symmetry.space_group_name_H-M   'P 1'
#
loop_
_entity.id
_entity.type
_entity.pdbx_description
1 polymer ?
#
loop_
_entity_poly.entity_id
_entity_poly.type
_entity_poly.pdbx_seq_one_letter_code
_entity_poly.pdbx_strand_id
1 'polypeptide(L)'
;MEAKKVTFTDARHIARMTRNQVMEYLQISKSTVLRYEQNNKTPKAVIECLLMIGGQCPTFSMRNDFTGWHFGSGFLYSPNGDKFTSGDVLAIKPNKALIQELENCLASSKKQVSKKVSSNVIQFPDRRESTKIA
;
A
#
# COMPACT_ATOMS: atom_id res chain seq x y z
N MET A 1 0.44 23.25 12.43
CA MET A 1 -0.85 23.22 11.68
C MET A 1 -1.79 22.26 12.38
N GLU A 2 -2.83 22.75 12.98
CA GLU A 2 -3.87 21.86 13.47
C GLU A 2 -4.58 21.23 12.28
N ALA A 3 -4.64 19.90 12.27
CA ALA A 3 -5.39 19.17 11.25
C ALA A 3 -6.86 19.62 11.32
N LYS A 4 -7.39 20.16 10.24
CA LYS A 4 -8.78 20.60 10.16
C LYS A 4 -9.69 19.44 10.57
N LYS A 5 -10.40 19.61 11.66
CA LYS A 5 -11.34 18.60 12.17
C LYS A 5 -12.44 18.38 11.12
N VAL A 6 -12.59 17.16 10.64
CA VAL A 6 -13.63 16.79 9.69
C VAL A 6 -14.99 16.91 10.37
N THR A 7 -15.89 17.66 9.76
CA THR A 7 -17.27 17.82 10.25
C THR A 7 -18.16 16.69 9.74
N PHE A 8 -19.35 16.54 10.34
CA PHE A 8 -20.36 15.58 9.86
C PHE A 8 -20.75 15.85 8.40
N THR A 9 -20.91 17.11 8.02
CA THR A 9 -21.26 17.50 6.64
C THR A 9 -20.14 17.10 5.66
N ASP A 10 -18.87 17.34 6.01
CA ASP A 10 -17.75 16.94 5.20
C ASP A 10 -17.71 15.41 5.03
N ALA A 11 -17.86 14.65 6.10
CA ALA A 11 -17.88 13.19 6.08
C ALA A 11 -19.04 12.64 5.23
N ARG A 12 -20.23 13.24 5.32
CA ARG A 12 -21.38 12.87 4.49
C ARG A 12 -21.12 13.13 3.01
N HIS A 13 -20.49 14.23 2.66
CA HIS A 13 -20.11 14.52 1.26
C HIS A 13 -19.05 13.57 0.73
N ILE A 14 -18.07 13.22 1.55
CA ILE A 14 -17.06 12.22 1.19
C ILE A 14 -17.71 10.85 0.96
N ALA A 15 -18.68 10.47 1.81
CA ALA A 15 -19.47 9.25 1.65
C ALA A 15 -20.42 9.30 0.43
N ARG A 16 -20.61 10.46 -0.19
CA ARG A 16 -21.56 10.70 -1.29
C ARG A 16 -22.99 10.29 -0.93
N MET A 17 -23.39 10.50 0.31
CA MET A 17 -24.71 10.15 0.82
C MET A 17 -25.58 11.40 1.00
N THR A 18 -26.86 11.26 0.66
CA THR A 18 -27.87 12.26 1.01
C THR A 18 -28.25 12.14 2.50
N ARG A 19 -28.90 13.16 3.06
CA ARG A 19 -29.39 13.10 4.45
C ARG A 19 -30.30 11.88 4.69
N ASN A 20 -31.19 11.60 3.75
CA ASN A 20 -32.10 10.46 3.86
C ASN A 20 -31.36 9.11 3.84
N GLN A 21 -30.36 8.96 3.00
CA GLN A 21 -29.52 7.77 2.98
C GLN A 21 -28.75 7.57 4.28
N VAL A 22 -28.22 8.64 4.85
CA VAL A 22 -27.55 8.57 6.17
C VAL A 22 -28.52 8.19 7.28
N MET A 23 -29.74 8.78 7.27
CA MET A 23 -30.78 8.42 8.23
C MET A 23 -31.14 6.94 8.17
N GLU A 24 -31.32 6.42 6.97
CA GLU A 24 -31.66 5.01 6.74
C GLU A 24 -30.50 4.08 7.14
N TYR A 25 -29.30 4.41 6.69
CA TYR A 25 -28.11 3.58 6.94
C TYR A 25 -27.73 3.50 8.42
N LEU A 26 -27.70 4.65 9.09
CA LEU A 26 -27.36 4.74 10.52
C LEU A 26 -28.55 4.53 11.45
N GLN A 27 -29.76 4.40 10.90
CA GLN A 27 -31.01 4.29 11.67
C GLN A 27 -31.20 5.42 12.70
N ILE A 28 -30.89 6.63 12.29
CA ILE A 28 -31.04 7.85 13.09
C ILE A 28 -32.17 8.74 12.54
N SER A 29 -32.75 9.55 13.45
CA SER A 29 -33.83 10.45 13.06
C SER A 29 -33.32 11.67 12.29
N LYS A 30 -34.21 12.32 11.54
CA LYS A 30 -33.92 13.58 10.83
C LYS A 30 -33.44 14.68 11.81
N SER A 31 -34.03 14.77 13.00
CA SER A 31 -33.62 15.72 14.02
C SER A 31 -32.19 15.48 14.49
N THR A 32 -31.77 14.22 14.59
CA THR A 32 -30.38 13.85 14.92
C THR A 32 -29.42 14.29 13.83
N VAL A 33 -29.73 14.05 12.57
CA VAL A 33 -28.91 14.49 11.42
C VAL A 33 -28.74 16.01 11.43
N LEU A 34 -29.83 16.74 11.58
CA LEU A 34 -29.80 18.21 11.64
C LEU A 34 -28.98 18.74 12.83
N ARG A 35 -29.08 18.08 13.98
CA ARG A 35 -28.28 18.41 15.16
C ARG A 35 -26.78 18.20 14.91
N TYR A 36 -26.41 17.11 14.23
CA TYR A 36 -25.00 16.84 13.87
C TYR A 36 -24.46 17.89 12.89
N GLU A 37 -25.28 18.34 11.94
CA GLU A 37 -24.87 19.37 11.00
C GLU A 37 -24.73 20.75 11.65
N GLN A 38 -25.62 21.09 12.57
CA GLN A 38 -25.65 22.42 13.20
C GLN A 38 -24.63 22.60 14.34
N ASN A 39 -24.48 21.60 15.18
CA ASN A 39 -23.74 21.76 16.44
C ASN A 39 -22.34 21.16 16.44
N ASN A 40 -21.90 20.52 15.37
CA ASN A 40 -20.61 19.82 15.27
C ASN A 40 -20.31 18.87 16.47
N LYS A 41 -21.35 18.43 17.17
CA LYS A 41 -21.27 17.48 18.31
C LYS A 41 -21.52 16.05 17.83
N THR A 42 -21.00 15.68 16.69
CA THR A 42 -21.15 14.35 16.17
C THR A 42 -20.21 13.38 16.88
N PRO A 43 -20.67 12.21 17.30
CA PRO A 43 -19.79 11.18 17.82
C PRO A 43 -18.70 10.84 16.79
N LYS A 44 -17.47 10.66 17.26
CA LYS A 44 -16.33 10.33 16.40
C LYS A 44 -16.59 9.07 15.57
N ALA A 45 -17.25 8.07 16.16
CA ALA A 45 -17.58 6.83 15.49
C ALA A 45 -18.49 7.03 14.27
N VAL A 46 -19.40 7.97 14.29
CA VAL A 46 -20.28 8.30 13.16
C VAL A 46 -19.49 8.91 12.01
N ILE A 47 -18.59 9.84 12.32
CA ILE A 47 -17.72 10.47 11.32
C ILE A 47 -16.80 9.41 10.68
N GLU A 48 -16.15 8.57 11.48
CA GLU A 48 -15.28 7.50 10.98
C GLU A 48 -16.06 6.51 10.10
N CYS A 49 -17.27 6.14 10.48
CA CYS A 49 -18.14 5.27 9.71
C CYS A 49 -18.44 5.87 8.31
N LEU A 50 -18.79 7.15 8.24
CA LEU A 50 -19.05 7.83 6.98
C LEU A 50 -17.79 7.94 6.11
N LEU A 51 -16.65 8.22 6.71
CA LEU A 51 -15.37 8.26 5.99
C LEU A 51 -15.01 6.90 5.40
N MET A 52 -15.24 5.81 6.14
CA MET A 52 -15.05 4.45 5.67
C MET A 52 -16.00 4.10 4.51
N ILE A 53 -17.24 4.52 4.57
CA ILE A 53 -18.21 4.37 3.46
C ILE A 53 -17.69 5.12 2.22
N GLY A 54 -17.10 6.30 2.40
CA GLY A 54 -16.45 7.08 1.36
C GLY A 54 -15.14 6.47 0.83
N GLY A 55 -14.72 5.34 1.38
CA GLY A 55 -13.54 4.59 0.94
C GLY A 55 -12.25 4.91 1.69
N GLN A 56 -12.28 5.78 2.69
CA GLN A 56 -11.09 6.09 3.48
C GLN A 56 -10.74 4.95 4.43
N CYS A 57 -9.46 4.67 4.59
CA CYS A 57 -8.99 3.71 5.56
C CYS A 57 -9.13 4.26 6.98
N PRO A 58 -9.51 3.43 7.98
CA PRO A 58 -9.67 3.88 9.36
C PRO A 58 -8.37 4.45 9.93
N THR A 59 -8.48 5.59 10.61
CA THR A 59 -7.34 6.30 11.22
C THR A 59 -7.09 5.89 12.68
N PHE A 60 -7.99 5.13 13.28
CA PHE A 60 -7.91 4.70 14.68
C PHE A 60 -7.04 3.45 14.88
N SER A 61 -6.49 2.87 13.83
CA SER A 61 -5.53 1.77 13.93
C SER A 61 -4.28 2.24 14.68
N MET A 62 -3.82 1.45 15.64
CA MET A 62 -2.59 1.74 16.39
C MET A 62 -1.33 1.84 15.49
N ARG A 63 -1.43 1.35 14.28
CA ARG A 63 -0.42 1.44 13.24
C ARG A 63 -0.99 2.25 12.09
N ASN A 64 -0.69 3.50 12.03
CA ASN A 64 -1.15 4.41 10.96
C ASN A 64 -0.53 4.12 9.58
N ASP A 65 -0.24 2.84 9.29
CA ASP A 65 0.42 2.41 8.06
C ASP A 65 -0.40 2.69 6.80
N PHE A 66 -1.73 2.77 6.96
CA PHE A 66 -2.66 3.09 5.87
C PHE A 66 -3.24 4.51 5.92
N THR A 67 -2.59 5.42 6.65
CA THR A 67 -3.01 6.83 6.66
C THR A 67 -2.90 7.42 5.26
N GLY A 68 -3.98 8.03 4.78
CA GLY A 68 -4.05 8.62 3.43
C GLY A 68 -4.38 7.64 2.31
N TRP A 69 -4.44 6.34 2.60
CA TRP A 69 -4.94 5.37 1.65
C TRP A 69 -6.47 5.43 1.57
N HIS A 70 -7.02 5.25 0.38
CA HIS A 70 -8.46 5.24 0.19
C HIS A 70 -8.89 4.36 -0.98
N PHE A 71 -10.13 3.86 -0.91
CA PHE A 71 -10.78 3.15 -2.00
C PHE A 71 -11.64 4.12 -2.82
N GLY A 72 -11.60 4.00 -4.13
CA GLY A 72 -12.44 4.78 -5.02
C GLY A 72 -12.56 4.12 -6.39
N SER A 73 -13.77 4.11 -6.95
CA SER A 73 -14.03 3.57 -8.30
C SER A 73 -13.46 2.16 -8.56
N GLY A 74 -13.44 1.30 -7.56
CA GLY A 74 -12.93 -0.06 -7.67
C GLY A 74 -11.41 -0.22 -7.55
N PHE A 75 -10.70 0.83 -7.16
CA PHE A 75 -9.25 0.85 -6.98
C PHE A 75 -8.87 1.24 -5.56
N LEU A 76 -7.69 0.79 -5.13
CA LEU A 76 -7.02 1.28 -3.93
C LEU A 76 -5.99 2.33 -4.34
N TYR A 77 -6.05 3.50 -3.73
CA TYR A 77 -5.11 4.59 -3.96
C TYR A 77 -4.17 4.77 -2.78
N SER A 78 -2.88 4.93 -3.07
CA SER A 78 -1.88 5.32 -2.09
C SER A 78 -1.91 6.83 -1.81
N PRO A 79 -1.31 7.31 -0.71
CA PRO A 79 -1.16 8.75 -0.45
C PRO A 79 -0.40 9.49 -1.57
N ASN A 80 0.46 8.80 -2.30
CA ASN A 80 1.22 9.35 -3.41
C ASN A 80 0.45 9.39 -4.74
N GLY A 81 -0.78 8.86 -4.77
CA GLY A 81 -1.61 8.82 -5.96
C GLY A 81 -1.46 7.55 -6.81
N ASP A 82 -0.66 6.57 -6.38
CA ASP A 82 -0.57 5.29 -7.07
C ASP A 82 -1.89 4.53 -6.98
N LYS A 83 -2.22 3.84 -8.05
CA LYS A 83 -3.50 3.17 -8.25
C LYS A 83 -3.29 1.67 -8.35
N PHE A 84 -3.95 0.91 -7.49
CA PHE A 84 -3.84 -0.55 -7.45
C PHE A 84 -5.19 -1.21 -7.72
N THR A 85 -5.18 -2.23 -8.55
CA THR A 85 -6.33 -3.13 -8.74
C THR A 85 -6.34 -4.21 -7.66
N SER A 86 -7.45 -4.92 -7.52
CA SER A 86 -7.51 -6.11 -6.66
C SER A 86 -6.52 -7.19 -7.11
N GLY A 87 -6.29 -7.30 -8.43
CA GLY A 87 -5.30 -8.21 -8.99
C GLY A 87 -3.87 -7.86 -8.57
N ASP A 88 -3.51 -6.59 -8.60
CA ASP A 88 -2.19 -6.12 -8.14
C ASP A 88 -1.96 -6.47 -6.67
N VAL A 89 -2.96 -6.23 -5.82
CA VAL A 89 -2.89 -6.55 -4.39
C VAL A 89 -2.76 -8.06 -4.16
N LEU A 90 -3.52 -8.88 -4.89
CA LEU A 90 -3.44 -10.34 -4.80
C LEU A 90 -2.09 -10.88 -5.31
N ALA A 91 -1.46 -10.21 -6.26
CA ALA A 91 -0.18 -10.59 -6.83
C ALA A 91 1.04 -10.28 -5.93
N ILE A 92 0.88 -9.50 -4.87
CA ILE A 92 1.99 -9.09 -3.98
C ILE A 92 2.72 -10.30 -3.39
N LYS A 93 2.00 -11.28 -2.84
CA LYS A 93 2.62 -12.45 -2.21
C LYS A 93 3.36 -13.34 -3.21
N PRO A 94 2.75 -13.80 -4.33
CA PRO A 94 3.46 -14.59 -5.32
C PRO A 94 4.62 -13.83 -5.96
N ASN A 95 4.50 -12.54 -6.21
CA ASN A 95 5.60 -11.74 -6.75
C ASN A 95 6.78 -11.63 -5.76
N LYS A 96 6.51 -11.45 -4.47
CA LYS A 96 7.56 -11.47 -3.43
C LYS A 96 8.28 -12.83 -3.38
N ALA A 97 7.55 -13.94 -3.45
CA ALA A 97 8.14 -15.27 -3.47
C ALA A 97 9.01 -15.49 -4.70
N LEU A 98 8.55 -15.05 -5.88
CA LEU A 98 9.31 -15.12 -7.12
C LEU A 98 10.59 -14.28 -7.07
N ILE A 99 10.52 -13.06 -6.57
CA ILE A 99 11.69 -12.18 -6.40
C ILE A 99 12.71 -12.85 -5.49
N GLN A 100 12.29 -13.39 -4.36
CA GLN A 100 13.17 -14.09 -3.42
C GLN A 100 13.86 -15.31 -4.07
N GLU A 101 13.12 -16.07 -4.85
CA GLU A 101 13.67 -17.22 -5.59
C GLU A 101 14.68 -16.79 -6.65
N LEU A 102 14.38 -15.74 -7.42
CA LEU A 102 15.30 -15.16 -8.41
C LEU A 102 16.58 -14.61 -7.77
N GLU A 103 16.47 -13.93 -6.62
CA GLU A 103 17.63 -13.45 -5.87
C GLU A 103 18.52 -14.61 -5.38
N ASN A 104 17.91 -15.70 -4.90
CA ASN A 104 18.62 -16.90 -4.48
C ASN A 104 19.33 -17.58 -5.66
N CYS A 105 18.66 -17.70 -6.80
CA CYS A 105 19.26 -18.24 -8.03
C CYS A 105 20.42 -17.38 -8.51
N LEU A 106 20.28 -16.06 -8.49
CA LEU A 106 21.33 -15.13 -8.88
C LEU A 106 22.56 -15.21 -7.96
N ALA A 107 22.35 -15.30 -6.65
CA ALA A 107 23.42 -15.48 -5.67
C ALA A 107 24.19 -16.80 -5.87
N SER A 108 23.46 -17.90 -6.17
CA SER A 108 24.04 -19.20 -6.48
C SER A 108 24.86 -19.16 -7.77
N SER A 109 24.35 -18.51 -8.82
CA SER A 109 25.06 -18.34 -10.11
C SER A 109 26.34 -17.51 -9.93
N LYS A 110 26.31 -16.43 -9.14
CA LYS A 110 27.51 -15.62 -8.84
C LYS A 110 28.58 -16.45 -8.13
N LYS A 111 28.19 -17.29 -7.16
CA LYS A 111 29.15 -18.19 -6.47
C LYS A 111 29.77 -19.21 -7.42
N GLN A 112 29.03 -19.78 -8.35
CA GLN A 112 29.54 -20.73 -9.33
C GLN A 112 30.50 -20.07 -10.32
N VAL A 113 30.20 -18.89 -10.82
CA VAL A 113 31.07 -18.10 -11.71
C VAL A 113 32.37 -17.74 -10.99
N SER A 114 32.30 -17.29 -9.74
CA SER A 114 33.47 -16.99 -8.92
C SER A 114 34.39 -18.21 -8.72
N LYS A 115 33.83 -19.40 -8.47
CA LYS A 115 34.62 -20.67 -8.37
C LYS A 115 35.25 -21.06 -9.70
N LYS A 116 34.55 -20.93 -10.82
CA LYS A 116 35.08 -21.23 -12.16
C LYS A 116 36.22 -20.29 -12.55
N VAL A 117 36.08 -19.00 -12.27
CA VAL A 117 37.11 -18.00 -12.55
C VAL A 117 38.38 -18.28 -11.73
N SER A 118 38.27 -18.61 -10.45
CA SER A 118 39.42 -18.94 -9.61
C SER A 118 40.12 -20.27 -10.02
N SER A 119 39.37 -21.28 -10.49
CA SER A 119 39.94 -22.51 -11.00
C SER A 119 40.58 -22.35 -12.38
N ASN A 120 40.06 -21.51 -13.25
CA ASN A 120 40.61 -21.22 -14.56
C ASN A 120 41.92 -20.40 -14.50
N VAL A 121 42.06 -19.51 -13.55
CA VAL A 121 43.30 -18.72 -13.34
C VAL A 121 44.49 -19.62 -12.98
N ILE A 122 44.30 -20.79 -12.36
CA ILE A 122 45.33 -21.75 -12.00
C ILE A 122 45.79 -22.59 -13.20
N GLN A 123 45.01 -22.67 -14.29
CA GLN A 123 45.27 -23.56 -15.45
C GLN A 123 45.88 -22.85 -16.66
N PHE A 124 46.17 -21.56 -16.59
CA PHE A 124 46.88 -20.89 -17.66
C PHE A 124 48.35 -21.30 -17.64
N PRO A 125 48.88 -22.01 -18.69
CA PRO A 125 50.31 -22.31 -18.79
C PRO A 125 51.06 -20.99 -18.84
N ASP A 126 52.15 -20.93 -18.06
CA ASP A 126 53.00 -19.75 -17.99
C ASP A 126 53.63 -19.53 -19.38
N ARG A 127 53.20 -18.51 -20.12
CA ARG A 127 53.74 -18.18 -21.44
C ARG A 127 55.23 -17.91 -21.49
N ARG A 128 55.86 -17.80 -20.33
CA ARG A 128 57.31 -17.60 -20.25
C ARG A 128 58.15 -18.82 -20.62
N GLU A 129 57.59 -20.03 -20.55
CA GLU A 129 58.29 -21.23 -20.93
C GLU A 129 58.34 -21.44 -22.46
N SER A 130 57.38 -20.88 -23.22
CA SER A 130 57.35 -20.99 -24.68
C SER A 130 58.31 -20.05 -25.43
N THR A 131 58.92 -19.07 -24.74
CA THR A 131 59.91 -18.15 -25.32
C THR A 131 61.37 -18.55 -25.10
N LYS A 132 61.66 -19.66 -24.46
CA LYS A 132 63.00 -20.16 -24.25
C LYS A 132 63.46 -21.18 -25.28
N ILE A 133 62.68 -21.45 -26.29
CA ILE A 133 63.02 -22.34 -27.41
C ILE A 133 63.28 -21.44 -28.63
N ALA A 134 64.37 -20.76 -28.62
CA ALA A 134 64.90 -20.11 -29.79
C ALA A 134 66.31 -20.59 -30.02
#